data_8f8a753b9a7b95fd3d913b5cdc50e8b6
#
_entry.id   8f8a753b9a7b95fd3d913b5cdc50e8b6
#
_cell.length_a   1.000
_cell.length_b   1.000
_cell.length_c   1.000
_cell.angle_alpha   90.00
_cell.angle_beta   90.00
_cell.angle_gamma   90.00
#
_symmetry.space_group_name_H-M   'P 1'
#
loop_
_entity.id
_entity.type
_entity.pdbx_description
1 polymer ?
#
loop_
_entity_poly.entity_id
_entity_poly.type
_entity_poly.pdbx_seq_one_letter_code
_entity_poly.pdbx_strand_id
1 'polypeptide(L)'
;MFAFTDHKAFSLLFLLFFSLTATAENTSFTTTHFSGSGNCSDCHDGITDDLGEDVSIVQDWSASMKANAAKDPYWKAKIAAELKRNAHLAEVINDKCTECHAPMANYESDGKAEILGDKGVLDPSHPLHDAAMNGVSCTYCHQIEDDASLGTLDGFSGNVEISDGKVAFGQY
;
A
#
# COMPACT_ATOMS: atom_id res chain seq x y z
N MET A 1 -44.65 17.82 33.72
CA MET A 1 -43.36 18.50 33.92
C MET A 1 -42.31 17.70 33.15
N PHE A 2 -42.10 17.99 31.86
CA PHE A 2 -41.17 17.26 30.99
C PHE A 2 -39.87 18.05 30.93
N ALA A 3 -38.77 17.41 31.34
CA ALA A 3 -37.44 17.96 31.27
C ALA A 3 -36.94 17.95 29.83
N PHE A 4 -36.63 19.14 29.29
CA PHE A 4 -35.90 19.30 28.02
C PHE A 4 -34.45 18.84 28.24
N THR A 5 -34.09 17.70 27.68
CA THR A 5 -32.71 17.26 27.61
C THR A 5 -31.99 18.04 26.51
N ASP A 6 -30.86 18.61 26.88
CA ASP A 6 -30.07 19.56 26.12
C ASP A 6 -29.40 18.86 24.89
N HIS A 7 -30.02 18.99 23.73
CA HIS A 7 -29.53 18.40 22.47
C HIS A 7 -28.19 18.98 21.98
N LYS A 8 -27.71 20.07 22.60
CA LYS A 8 -26.44 20.72 22.23
C LYS A 8 -25.23 19.96 22.74
N ALA A 9 -25.32 19.28 23.87
CA ALA A 9 -24.22 18.48 24.42
C ALA A 9 -23.99 17.19 23.66
N PHE A 10 -25.02 16.59 23.07
CA PHE A 10 -24.92 15.36 22.28
C PHE A 10 -24.32 15.60 20.91
N SER A 11 -24.59 16.77 20.31
CA SER A 11 -24.02 17.15 19.00
C SER A 11 -22.52 17.43 19.07
N LEU A 12 -22.01 17.97 20.18
CA LEU A 12 -20.59 18.24 20.38
C LEU A 12 -19.77 16.95 20.60
N LEU A 13 -20.36 15.96 21.26
CA LEU A 13 -19.71 14.66 21.50
C LEU A 13 -19.58 13.84 20.22
N PHE A 14 -20.52 13.99 19.27
CA PHE A 14 -20.49 13.28 17.99
C PHE A 14 -19.43 13.83 17.02
N LEU A 15 -19.09 15.12 17.13
CA LEU A 15 -18.07 15.76 16.29
C LEU A 15 -16.62 15.45 16.72
N LEU A 16 -16.40 15.02 17.95
CA LEU A 16 -15.08 14.67 18.46
C LEU A 16 -14.61 13.25 18.08
N PHE A 17 -15.50 12.40 17.54
CA PHE A 17 -15.15 11.03 17.15
C PHE A 17 -14.78 10.85 15.68
N PHE A 18 -14.78 11.91 14.85
CA PHE A 18 -14.58 11.79 13.41
C PHE A 18 -13.20 12.22 12.90
N SER A 19 -12.23 12.39 13.78
CA SER A 19 -10.85 12.72 13.38
C SER A 19 -9.89 11.52 13.52
N LEU A 20 -10.31 10.30 13.15
CA LEU A 20 -9.33 9.27 12.84
C LEU A 20 -8.84 9.51 11.41
N THR A 21 -7.81 10.32 11.28
CA THR A 21 -7.00 10.33 10.06
C THR A 21 -6.32 8.96 9.98
N ALA A 22 -6.81 8.09 9.09
CA ALA A 22 -6.10 6.88 8.74
C ALA A 22 -4.87 7.30 7.91
N THR A 23 -3.77 7.58 8.57
CA THR A 23 -2.46 7.69 7.92
C THR A 23 -1.95 6.28 7.66
N ALA A 24 -1.41 6.03 6.48
CA ALA A 24 -0.70 4.80 6.22
C ALA A 24 0.50 4.73 7.18
N GLU A 25 0.62 3.63 7.89
CA GLU A 25 1.73 3.42 8.80
C GLU A 25 3.01 3.20 7.97
N ASN A 26 4.07 3.97 8.25
CA ASN A 26 5.38 3.75 7.66
C ASN A 26 5.98 2.50 8.29
N THR A 27 5.96 1.40 7.55
CA THR A 27 6.41 0.10 8.06
C THR A 27 7.86 -0.16 7.66
N SER A 28 8.69 -0.51 8.66
CA SER A 28 10.07 -0.93 8.44
C SER A 28 10.15 -2.44 8.29
N PHE A 29 10.51 -2.90 7.11
CA PHE A 29 10.77 -4.31 6.81
C PHE A 29 11.82 -4.42 5.70
N THR A 30 12.33 -5.62 5.49
CA THR A 30 13.21 -5.94 4.35
C THR A 30 12.86 -7.34 3.85
N THR A 31 12.67 -7.47 2.55
CA THR A 31 12.49 -8.74 1.84
C THR A 31 13.72 -9.05 0.99
N THR A 32 13.63 -10.01 0.07
CA THR A 32 14.74 -10.29 -0.87
C THR A 32 15.05 -9.08 -1.76
N HIS A 33 14.03 -8.44 -2.32
CA HIS A 33 14.19 -7.33 -3.27
C HIS A 33 13.87 -5.97 -2.65
N PHE A 34 12.91 -5.86 -1.73
CA PHE A 34 12.34 -4.60 -1.29
C PHE A 34 12.67 -4.21 0.15
N SER A 35 12.58 -2.92 0.41
CA SER A 35 12.57 -2.32 1.74
C SER A 35 11.30 -1.50 1.95
N GLY A 36 10.76 -1.52 3.16
CA GLY A 36 9.57 -0.77 3.52
C GLY A 36 9.79 0.74 3.56
N SER A 37 8.71 1.50 3.45
CA SER A 37 8.74 2.98 3.49
C SER A 37 9.32 3.53 4.79
N GLY A 38 9.18 2.81 5.92
CA GLY A 38 9.78 3.17 7.19
C GLY A 38 11.31 3.24 7.15
N ASN A 39 11.96 2.40 6.33
CA ASN A 39 13.41 2.45 6.15
C ASN A 39 13.87 3.68 5.34
N CYS A 40 12.98 4.29 4.57
CA CYS A 40 13.26 5.52 3.82
C CYS A 40 12.99 6.77 4.65
N SER A 41 12.11 6.67 5.64
CA SER A 41 11.68 7.81 6.45
C SER A 41 12.80 8.42 7.29
N ASP A 42 13.83 7.67 7.65
CA ASP A 42 14.99 8.19 8.40
C ASP A 42 15.66 9.38 7.68
N CYS A 43 15.59 9.43 6.34
CA CYS A 43 16.19 10.50 5.54
C CYS A 43 15.16 11.33 4.75
N HIS A 44 13.96 10.81 4.53
CA HIS A 44 12.96 11.42 3.65
C HIS A 44 11.69 11.88 4.39
N ASP A 45 11.73 11.95 5.71
CA ASP A 45 10.70 12.49 6.58
C ASP A 45 11.24 13.67 7.42
N GLY A 46 10.37 14.55 7.90
CA GLY A 46 10.75 15.73 8.70
C GLY A 46 11.53 16.78 7.92
N ILE A 47 11.40 16.84 6.60
CA ILE A 47 12.06 17.81 5.73
C ILE A 47 11.18 19.04 5.58
N THR A 48 11.77 20.22 5.82
CA THR A 48 11.07 21.50 5.61
C THR A 48 11.78 22.34 4.56
N ASP A 49 11.00 23.10 3.81
CA ASP A 49 11.52 24.10 2.86
C ASP A 49 11.99 25.40 3.60
N ASP A 50 12.44 26.38 2.81
CA ASP A 50 12.88 27.69 3.31
C ASP A 50 11.74 28.52 3.96
N LEU A 51 10.49 28.15 3.75
CA LEU A 51 9.31 28.78 4.33
C LEU A 51 8.84 28.08 5.60
N GLY A 52 9.46 26.94 5.94
CA GLY A 52 9.11 26.08 7.09
C GLY A 52 7.95 25.15 6.83
N GLU A 53 7.51 25.00 5.57
CA GLU A 53 6.49 24.03 5.19
C GLU A 53 7.07 22.61 5.10
N ASP A 54 6.32 21.62 5.53
CA ASP A 54 6.72 20.21 5.42
C ASP A 54 6.69 19.79 3.93
N VAL A 55 7.83 19.33 3.44
CA VAL A 55 8.03 18.82 2.08
C VAL A 55 8.52 17.37 2.10
N SER A 56 8.18 16.63 3.15
CA SER A 56 8.57 15.24 3.35
C SER A 56 7.87 14.33 2.34
N ILE A 57 8.62 13.72 1.43
CA ILE A 57 8.12 12.81 0.39
C ILE A 57 7.36 11.63 1.01
N VAL A 58 7.81 11.13 2.17
CA VAL A 58 7.17 10.00 2.85
C VAL A 58 5.80 10.38 3.38
N GLN A 59 5.61 11.61 3.88
CA GLN A 59 4.31 12.09 4.36
C GLN A 59 3.32 12.21 3.20
N ASP A 60 3.70 12.83 2.09
CA ASP A 60 2.87 12.97 0.90
C ASP A 60 2.50 11.60 0.31
N TRP A 61 3.47 10.70 0.23
CA TRP A 61 3.21 9.34 -0.24
C TRP A 61 2.25 8.60 0.68
N SER A 62 2.41 8.67 2.01
CA SER A 62 1.61 7.94 2.99
C SER A 62 0.11 8.25 2.91
N ALA A 63 -0.24 9.48 2.52
CA ALA A 63 -1.61 9.92 2.30
C ALA A 63 -2.19 9.50 0.92
N SER A 64 -1.36 8.97 0.04
CA SER A 64 -1.75 8.63 -1.33
C SER A 64 -2.53 7.32 -1.44
N MET A 65 -3.25 7.16 -2.56
CA MET A 65 -3.90 5.89 -2.92
C MET A 65 -2.88 4.76 -3.12
N LYS A 66 -1.63 5.08 -3.51
CA LYS A 66 -0.56 4.09 -3.70
C LYS A 66 -0.16 3.44 -2.38
N ALA A 67 0.08 4.24 -1.34
CA ALA A 67 0.40 3.74 0.00
C ALA A 67 -0.74 2.90 0.62
N ASN A 68 -1.97 3.18 0.22
CA ASN A 68 -3.18 2.57 0.76
C ASN A 68 -3.82 1.52 -0.16
N ALA A 69 -3.16 1.13 -1.26
CA ALA A 69 -3.72 0.26 -2.28
C ALA A 69 -4.19 -1.11 -1.74
N ALA A 70 -3.42 -1.73 -0.85
CA ALA A 70 -3.79 -2.99 -0.20
C ALA A 70 -4.75 -2.81 1.00
N LYS A 71 -4.90 -1.57 1.49
CA LYS A 71 -5.75 -1.24 2.66
C LYS A 71 -7.18 -0.89 2.26
N ASP A 72 -7.41 -0.57 0.98
CA ASP A 72 -8.70 -0.12 0.45
C ASP A 72 -9.82 -1.14 0.74
N PRO A 73 -10.84 -0.76 1.53
CA PRO A 73 -11.93 -1.65 1.91
C PRO A 73 -12.81 -2.02 0.71
N TYR A 74 -12.93 -1.14 -0.28
CA TYR A 74 -13.70 -1.44 -1.50
C TYR A 74 -13.01 -2.51 -2.33
N TRP A 75 -11.70 -2.41 -2.53
CA TRP A 75 -10.92 -3.44 -3.21
C TRP A 75 -11.00 -4.79 -2.47
N LYS A 76 -10.86 -4.79 -1.12
CA LYS A 76 -10.99 -6.02 -0.32
C LYS A 76 -12.35 -6.69 -0.50
N ALA A 77 -13.42 -5.91 -0.51
CA ALA A 77 -14.77 -6.43 -0.75
C ALA A 77 -14.93 -6.95 -2.18
N LYS A 78 -14.36 -6.24 -3.17
CA LYS A 78 -14.40 -6.63 -4.57
C LYS A 78 -13.68 -7.96 -4.80
N ILE A 79 -12.45 -8.10 -4.29
CA ILE A 79 -11.67 -9.34 -4.46
C ILE A 79 -12.36 -10.54 -3.79
N ALA A 80 -12.93 -10.35 -2.58
CA ALA A 80 -13.69 -11.40 -1.91
C ALA A 80 -14.90 -11.87 -2.74
N ALA A 81 -15.58 -10.94 -3.38
CA ALA A 81 -16.71 -11.25 -4.26
C ALA A 81 -16.28 -11.97 -5.54
N GLU A 82 -15.14 -11.55 -6.14
CA GLU A 82 -14.63 -12.19 -7.37
C GLU A 82 -14.12 -13.61 -7.12
N LEU A 83 -13.34 -13.82 -6.06
CA LEU A 83 -12.86 -15.15 -5.68
C LEU A 83 -14.02 -16.12 -5.37
N LYS A 84 -15.09 -15.61 -4.75
CA LYS A 84 -16.30 -16.43 -4.49
C LYS A 84 -17.07 -16.80 -5.76
N ARG A 85 -17.17 -15.86 -6.71
CA ARG A 85 -17.91 -16.07 -7.98
C ARG A 85 -17.12 -16.94 -8.94
N ASN A 86 -15.82 -16.80 -8.98
CA ASN A 86 -14.93 -17.36 -9.98
C ASN A 86 -13.81 -18.18 -9.32
N ALA A 87 -14.17 -19.09 -8.41
CA ALA A 87 -13.19 -19.87 -7.64
C ALA A 87 -12.21 -20.67 -8.53
N HIS A 88 -12.62 -21.05 -9.74
CA HIS A 88 -11.76 -21.72 -10.72
C HIS A 88 -10.69 -20.82 -11.36
N LEU A 89 -10.79 -19.50 -11.17
CA LEU A 89 -9.82 -18.50 -11.62
C LEU A 89 -9.05 -17.86 -10.46
N ALA A 90 -9.10 -18.46 -9.27
CA ALA A 90 -8.55 -17.85 -8.05
C ALA A 90 -7.07 -17.46 -8.20
N GLU A 91 -6.25 -18.30 -8.82
CA GLU A 91 -4.84 -18.01 -9.07
C GLU A 91 -4.66 -16.75 -9.94
N VAL A 92 -5.35 -16.68 -11.08
CA VAL A 92 -5.29 -15.52 -11.98
C VAL A 92 -5.82 -14.25 -11.31
N ILE A 93 -6.90 -14.36 -10.52
CA ILE A 93 -7.48 -13.20 -9.81
C ILE A 93 -6.51 -12.70 -8.74
N ASN A 94 -5.90 -13.58 -7.96
CA ASN A 94 -4.93 -13.21 -6.94
C ASN A 94 -3.73 -12.51 -7.58
N ASP A 95 -3.13 -13.11 -8.60
CA ASP A 95 -1.99 -12.54 -9.31
C ASP A 95 -2.32 -11.15 -9.87
N LYS A 96 -3.33 -11.03 -10.74
CA LYS A 96 -3.67 -9.76 -11.39
C LYS A 96 -4.10 -8.65 -10.44
N CYS A 97 -4.68 -8.97 -9.30
CA CYS A 97 -5.04 -7.96 -8.31
C CYS A 97 -3.83 -7.52 -7.48
N THR A 98 -2.95 -8.45 -7.11
CA THR A 98 -1.75 -8.14 -6.32
C THR A 98 -0.69 -7.38 -7.10
N GLU A 99 -0.58 -7.56 -8.42
CA GLU A 99 0.31 -6.76 -9.29
C GLU A 99 0.14 -5.24 -9.07
N CYS A 100 -1.08 -4.78 -8.79
CA CYS A 100 -1.37 -3.36 -8.59
C CYS A 100 -1.57 -2.97 -7.12
N HIS A 101 -2.18 -3.85 -6.31
CA HIS A 101 -2.57 -3.50 -4.94
C HIS A 101 -1.56 -3.92 -3.87
N ALA A 102 -0.74 -4.92 -4.15
CA ALA A 102 0.31 -5.40 -3.26
C ALA A 102 1.54 -5.87 -4.08
N PRO A 103 2.11 -4.98 -4.94
CA PRO A 103 3.07 -5.40 -5.96
C PRO A 103 4.36 -5.99 -5.39
N MET A 104 4.83 -5.52 -4.24
CA MET A 104 6.02 -6.09 -3.61
C MET A 104 5.78 -7.53 -3.13
N ALA A 105 4.62 -7.81 -2.54
CA ALA A 105 4.27 -9.18 -2.15
C ALA A 105 4.01 -10.08 -3.37
N ASN A 106 3.43 -9.54 -4.45
CA ASN A 106 3.26 -10.25 -5.71
C ASN A 106 4.62 -10.66 -6.29
N TYR A 107 5.55 -9.73 -6.41
CA TYR A 107 6.89 -9.98 -6.94
C TYR A 107 7.67 -11.00 -6.09
N GLU A 108 7.71 -10.83 -4.77
CA GLU A 108 8.40 -11.75 -3.84
C GLU A 108 7.83 -13.18 -3.84
N SER A 109 6.58 -13.35 -4.25
CA SER A 109 5.92 -14.65 -4.36
C SER A 109 5.87 -15.21 -5.77
N ASP A 110 6.50 -14.56 -6.75
CA ASP A 110 6.46 -14.95 -8.16
C ASP A 110 5.00 -15.07 -8.68
N GLY A 111 4.18 -14.07 -8.37
CA GLY A 111 2.76 -13.99 -8.75
C GLY A 111 1.83 -14.98 -8.00
N LYS A 112 2.34 -15.70 -6.99
CA LYS A 112 1.59 -16.76 -6.30
C LYS A 112 0.99 -16.34 -4.96
N ALA A 113 1.03 -15.04 -4.62
CA ALA A 113 0.45 -14.53 -3.38
C ALA A 113 -1.06 -14.71 -3.36
N GLU A 114 -1.58 -15.48 -2.40
CA GLU A 114 -3.00 -15.45 -2.06
C GLU A 114 -3.33 -14.14 -1.32
N ILE A 115 -4.50 -13.54 -1.56
CA ILE A 115 -4.87 -12.28 -0.92
C ILE A 115 -5.57 -12.51 0.41
N LEU A 116 -6.55 -13.41 0.41
CA LEU A 116 -7.47 -13.64 1.54
C LEU A 116 -7.29 -15.02 2.17
N GLY A 117 -7.77 -15.17 3.39
CA GLY A 117 -7.70 -16.41 4.18
C GLY A 117 -6.46 -16.49 5.05
N ASP A 118 -6.32 -17.60 5.75
CA ASP A 118 -5.26 -17.84 6.75
C ASP A 118 -3.83 -17.90 6.14
N LYS A 119 -3.75 -17.96 4.82
CA LYS A 119 -2.50 -17.94 4.04
C LYS A 119 -2.39 -16.72 3.14
N GLY A 120 -3.34 -15.82 3.23
CA GLY A 120 -3.36 -14.62 2.41
C GLY A 120 -2.41 -13.55 2.93
N VAL A 121 -1.83 -12.77 2.02
CA VAL A 121 -0.88 -11.68 2.37
C VAL A 121 -1.52 -10.58 3.22
N LEU A 122 -2.85 -10.53 3.30
CA LEU A 122 -3.55 -9.60 4.20
C LEU A 122 -3.65 -10.12 5.64
N ASP A 123 -3.28 -11.37 5.92
CA ASP A 123 -3.19 -11.90 7.28
C ASP A 123 -1.90 -11.40 7.95
N PRO A 124 -1.96 -10.83 9.17
CA PRO A 124 -0.77 -10.31 9.86
C PRO A 124 0.31 -11.35 10.17
N SER A 125 -0.01 -12.63 10.13
CA SER A 125 0.95 -13.72 10.35
C SER A 125 1.69 -14.13 9.08
N HIS A 126 1.29 -13.63 7.91
CA HIS A 126 1.92 -13.98 6.64
C HIS A 126 3.30 -13.31 6.50
N PRO A 127 4.36 -14.03 6.06
CA PRO A 127 5.71 -13.48 5.94
C PRO A 127 5.83 -12.22 5.05
N LEU A 128 4.94 -12.08 4.05
CA LEU A 128 4.89 -10.94 3.14
C LEU A 128 3.80 -9.93 3.51
N HIS A 129 3.22 -10.01 4.72
CA HIS A 129 2.17 -9.08 5.14
C HIS A 129 2.60 -7.62 5.06
N ASP A 130 3.75 -7.30 5.64
CA ASP A 130 4.26 -5.92 5.66
C ASP A 130 4.55 -5.42 4.25
N ALA A 131 5.10 -6.26 3.37
CA ALA A 131 5.32 -5.93 1.97
C ALA A 131 4.00 -5.68 1.22
N ALA A 132 2.95 -6.48 1.49
CA ALA A 132 1.63 -6.28 0.91
C ALA A 132 0.98 -4.99 1.43
N MET A 133 0.99 -4.78 2.75
CA MET A 133 0.31 -3.65 3.39
C MET A 133 0.99 -2.30 3.17
N ASN A 134 2.24 -2.30 2.71
CA ASN A 134 2.94 -1.08 2.30
C ASN A 134 2.51 -0.59 0.90
N GLY A 135 1.66 -1.35 0.20
CA GLY A 135 1.08 -0.97 -1.08
C GLY A 135 2.11 -0.80 -2.19
N VAL A 136 1.93 0.21 -3.03
CA VAL A 136 2.91 0.61 -4.07
C VAL A 136 3.91 1.56 -3.42
N SER A 137 4.99 1.01 -2.89
CA SER A 137 5.94 1.73 -2.03
C SER A 137 7.16 2.26 -2.80
N CYS A 138 8.01 2.98 -2.06
CA CYS A 138 9.19 3.67 -2.59
C CYS A 138 10.08 2.73 -3.40
N THR A 139 10.50 1.61 -2.80
CA THR A 139 11.45 0.69 -3.44
C THR A 139 10.85 -0.04 -4.63
N TYR A 140 9.53 -0.28 -4.67
CA TYR A 140 8.92 -0.87 -5.86
C TYR A 140 9.13 0.02 -7.09
N CYS A 141 8.83 1.33 -6.98
CA CYS A 141 9.02 2.26 -8.10
C CYS A 141 10.50 2.57 -8.36
N HIS A 142 11.30 2.74 -7.30
CA HIS A 142 12.71 3.15 -7.44
C HIS A 142 13.66 2.02 -7.83
N GLN A 143 13.19 0.79 -7.96
CA GLN A 143 13.97 -0.35 -8.43
C GLN A 143 13.53 -0.89 -9.80
N ILE A 144 12.58 -0.22 -10.47
CA ILE A 144 12.19 -0.58 -11.84
C ILE A 144 13.39 -0.35 -12.77
N GLU A 145 13.78 -1.40 -13.50
CA GLU A 145 14.83 -1.33 -14.52
C GLU A 145 14.34 -0.54 -15.76
N ASP A 146 15.23 0.28 -16.32
CA ASP A 146 14.98 0.95 -17.61
C ASP A 146 15.32 -0.03 -18.75
N ASP A 147 14.40 -0.93 -19.00
CA ASP A 147 14.53 -1.93 -20.05
C ASP A 147 13.67 -1.62 -21.29
N ALA A 148 13.77 -2.45 -22.32
CA ALA A 148 13.06 -2.24 -23.60
C ALA A 148 11.52 -2.44 -23.46
N SER A 149 11.03 -3.04 -22.39
CA SER A 149 9.59 -3.26 -22.14
C SER A 149 8.93 -2.04 -21.51
N LEU A 150 9.71 -1.21 -20.77
CA LEU A 150 9.19 -0.06 -20.05
C LEU A 150 8.51 0.94 -20.99
N GLY A 151 7.25 1.29 -20.68
CA GLY A 151 6.43 2.18 -21.52
C GLY A 151 5.79 1.52 -22.75
N THR A 152 5.96 0.22 -22.94
CA THR A 152 5.28 -0.58 -23.97
C THR A 152 4.10 -1.36 -23.40
N LEU A 153 3.36 -2.09 -24.25
CA LEU A 153 2.29 -2.98 -23.80
C LEU A 153 2.82 -4.17 -22.99
N ASP A 154 4.05 -4.60 -23.22
CA ASP A 154 4.66 -5.72 -22.51
C ASP A 154 5.02 -5.35 -21.08
N GLY A 155 5.41 -4.09 -20.82
CA GLY A 155 5.69 -3.54 -19.49
C GLY A 155 4.48 -2.85 -18.83
N PHE A 156 3.27 -3.03 -19.36
CA PHE A 156 2.06 -2.41 -18.84
C PHE A 156 1.47 -3.21 -17.66
N SER A 157 0.72 -2.51 -16.78
CA SER A 157 -0.01 -3.12 -15.67
C SER A 157 0.84 -3.87 -14.62
N GLY A 158 2.00 -3.32 -14.27
CA GLY A 158 2.83 -3.89 -13.21
C GLY A 158 3.79 -5.00 -13.67
N ASN A 159 3.79 -5.32 -14.95
CA ASN A 159 4.76 -6.24 -15.55
C ASN A 159 6.09 -5.51 -15.82
N VAL A 160 6.85 -5.27 -14.75
CA VAL A 160 8.11 -4.53 -14.75
C VAL A 160 9.24 -5.39 -14.20
N GLU A 161 10.45 -5.19 -14.73
CA GLU A 161 11.65 -5.80 -14.18
C GLU A 161 12.15 -4.99 -12.97
N ILE A 162 12.45 -5.69 -11.88
CA ILE A 162 12.96 -5.10 -10.64
C ILE A 162 14.44 -5.44 -10.48
N SER A 163 15.24 -4.44 -10.17
CA SER A 163 16.66 -4.61 -9.93
C SER A 163 16.99 -5.48 -8.72
N ASP A 164 17.84 -6.46 -8.89
CA ASP A 164 18.33 -7.33 -7.82
C ASP A 164 19.26 -6.61 -6.82
N GLY A 165 19.75 -5.43 -7.19
CA GLY A 165 20.81 -4.74 -6.45
C GLY A 165 20.38 -3.97 -5.22
N LYS A 166 19.07 -3.88 -4.91
CA LYS A 166 18.51 -2.99 -3.87
C LYS A 166 19.00 -1.55 -3.98
N VAL A 167 19.21 -1.08 -5.20
CA VAL A 167 19.63 0.28 -5.52
C VAL A 167 18.39 1.07 -5.87
N ALA A 168 18.11 2.12 -5.10
CA ALA A 168 17.05 3.05 -5.47
C ALA A 168 17.55 3.94 -6.62
N PHE A 169 17.01 3.75 -7.81
CA PHE A 169 17.29 4.64 -8.94
C PHE A 169 16.70 6.01 -8.66
N GLY A 170 17.47 7.03 -8.87
CA GLY A 170 17.09 8.41 -8.65
C GLY A 170 17.32 9.25 -9.90
N GLN A 171 17.07 10.55 -9.73
CA GLN A 171 17.24 11.54 -10.80
C GLN A 171 18.73 11.89 -11.03
N TYR A 172 19.59 11.55 -10.06
CA TYR A 172 21.01 11.91 -10.05
C TYR A 172 21.87 10.70 -9.67
#